data_c99d86fde27d9560391d329f537961cc
#
_entry.id   c99d86fde27d9560391d329f537961cc
#
_cell.length_a   1.000
_cell.length_b   1.000
_cell.length_c   1.000
_cell.angle_alpha   90.00
_cell.angle_beta   90.00
_cell.angle_gamma   90.00
#
_symmetry.space_group_name_H-M   'P 1'
#
loop_
_entity.id
_entity.type
_entity.pdbx_description
1 polymer ?
#
loop_
_entity_poly.entity_id
_entity_poly.type
_entity_poly.pdbx_seq_one_letter_code
_entity_poly.pdbx_strand_id
1 'polypeptide(L)'
;YQGEPAEALTQLVTFVIRLCGCTATLSSDEVRDLEHRDAVQERIQSHDVRAPYPIVSRTKPWSGVRKSAARLIAKLWADASEAEVLADDDLLDTWQSWLVGLSVSSIRAFRHTASVVALWTIGALSAQLEQVRESYDVAVKQRDAEARRTSSSSISNRTRLAHTAHKMEQLDT
;
A
#
# COMPACT_ATOMS: atom_id res chain seq x y z
N TYR A 1 5.32 -5.03 -10.49
CA TYR A 1 4.00 -5.64 -10.24
C TYR A 1 3.11 -5.63 -11.48
N GLN A 2 3.05 -4.53 -12.23
CA GLN A 2 2.17 -4.39 -13.40
C GLN A 2 2.49 -5.35 -14.56
N GLY A 3 3.73 -5.81 -14.70
CA GLY A 3 4.14 -6.75 -15.73
C GLY A 3 3.89 -8.22 -15.35
N GLU A 4 4.36 -8.63 -14.17
CA GLU A 4 4.27 -9.99 -13.65
C GLU A 4 3.98 -9.98 -12.13
N PRO A 5 2.71 -9.87 -11.74
CA PRO A 5 2.33 -9.73 -10.31
C PRO A 5 2.80 -10.89 -9.44
N ALA A 6 2.72 -12.12 -9.95
CA ALA A 6 3.14 -13.32 -9.23
C ALA A 6 4.65 -13.32 -8.93
N GLU A 7 5.47 -12.90 -9.89
CA GLU A 7 6.91 -12.78 -9.72
C GLU A 7 7.26 -11.68 -8.71
N ALA A 8 6.59 -10.53 -8.78
CA ALA A 8 6.80 -9.43 -7.85
C ALA A 8 6.48 -9.83 -6.40
N LEU A 9 5.38 -10.52 -6.16
CA LEU A 9 5.02 -11.07 -4.85
C LEU A 9 6.07 -12.08 -4.35
N THR A 10 6.52 -12.96 -5.22
CA THR A 10 7.56 -13.95 -4.91
C THR A 10 8.86 -13.29 -4.49
N GLN A 11 9.28 -12.25 -5.19
CA GLN A 11 10.48 -11.48 -4.84
C GLN A 11 10.31 -10.77 -3.50
N LEU A 12 9.11 -10.22 -3.23
CA LEU A 12 8.83 -9.52 -1.98
C LEU A 12 8.85 -10.45 -0.77
N VAL A 13 8.21 -11.63 -0.85
CA VAL A 13 8.25 -12.64 0.21
C VAL A 13 9.67 -13.20 0.38
N THR A 14 10.37 -13.48 -0.73
CA THR A 14 11.75 -13.91 -0.72
C THR A 14 12.66 -12.89 -0.04
N PHE A 15 12.43 -11.59 -0.27
CA PHE A 15 13.18 -10.53 0.41
C PHE A 15 13.02 -10.62 1.93
N VAL A 16 11.81 -10.86 2.46
CA VAL A 16 11.60 -11.05 3.91
C VAL A 16 12.38 -12.27 4.42
N ILE A 17 12.34 -13.37 3.70
CA ILE A 17 13.07 -14.60 4.06
C ILE A 17 14.59 -14.35 4.09
N ARG A 18 15.11 -13.58 3.14
CA ARG A 18 16.54 -13.17 3.13
C ARG A 18 16.88 -12.27 4.32
N LEU A 19 15.98 -11.39 4.74
CA LEU A 19 16.17 -10.59 5.96
C LEU A 19 16.19 -11.45 7.23
N CYS A 20 15.57 -12.62 7.24
CA CYS A 20 15.67 -13.61 8.29
C CYS A 20 17.02 -14.34 8.30
N GLY A 21 17.85 -14.18 7.26
CA GLY A 21 19.11 -14.90 7.09
C GLY A 21 18.93 -16.30 6.50
N CYS A 22 17.76 -16.62 5.99
CA CYS A 22 17.46 -17.89 5.35
C CYS A 22 17.73 -17.81 3.82
N THR A 23 18.25 -18.88 3.25
CA THR A 23 18.59 -18.96 1.83
C THR A 23 17.61 -19.80 1.01
N ALA A 24 16.51 -20.25 1.60
CA ALA A 24 15.47 -20.99 0.90
C ALA A 24 14.94 -20.20 -0.32
N THR A 25 14.58 -20.93 -1.36
CA THR A 25 13.94 -20.38 -2.57
C THR A 25 12.45 -20.70 -2.55
N LEU A 26 11.68 -19.80 -3.15
CA LEU A 26 10.24 -19.92 -3.33
C LEU A 26 9.92 -19.85 -4.82
N SER A 27 8.94 -20.63 -5.25
CA SER A 27 8.30 -20.45 -6.55
C SER A 27 7.10 -19.53 -6.45
N SER A 28 6.65 -18.99 -7.59
CA SER A 28 5.47 -18.14 -7.63
C SER A 28 4.20 -18.89 -7.23
N ASP A 29 4.09 -20.17 -7.55
CA ASP A 29 2.97 -21.02 -7.16
C ASP A 29 2.93 -21.23 -5.64
N GLU A 30 4.07 -21.48 -5.00
CA GLU A 30 4.16 -21.63 -3.54
C GLU A 30 3.79 -20.34 -2.79
N VAL A 31 4.08 -19.18 -3.36
CA VAL A 31 3.74 -17.90 -2.71
C VAL A 31 2.25 -17.60 -2.79
N ARG A 32 1.59 -17.96 -3.89
CA ARG A 32 0.17 -17.69 -4.12
C ARG A 32 -0.75 -18.74 -3.50
N ASP A 33 -0.25 -19.95 -3.28
CA ASP A 33 -1.01 -21.04 -2.66
C ASP A 33 -1.11 -20.84 -1.14
N LEU A 34 -2.14 -20.10 -0.73
CA LEU A 34 -2.38 -19.80 0.67
C LEU A 34 -2.89 -21.02 1.46
N GLU A 35 -3.45 -22.03 0.79
CA GLU A 35 -3.91 -23.26 1.44
C GLU A 35 -2.73 -24.11 1.93
N HIS A 36 -1.65 -24.18 1.15
CA HIS A 36 -0.45 -24.95 1.51
C HIS A 36 0.67 -24.08 2.10
N ARG A 37 0.40 -22.80 2.36
CA ARG A 37 1.40 -21.85 2.90
C ARG A 37 2.11 -22.37 4.15
N ASP A 38 1.39 -23.00 5.07
CA ASP A 38 1.96 -23.45 6.35
C ASP A 38 3.00 -24.56 6.11
N ALA A 39 2.74 -25.49 5.19
CA ALA A 39 3.72 -26.51 4.79
C ALA A 39 4.97 -25.89 4.14
N VAL A 40 4.78 -24.89 3.28
CA VAL A 40 5.91 -24.16 2.65
C VAL A 40 6.70 -23.41 3.72
N GLN A 41 6.05 -22.78 4.68
CA GLN A 41 6.73 -22.08 5.79
C GLN A 41 7.50 -23.04 6.68
N GLU A 42 6.96 -24.23 6.99
CA GLU A 42 7.64 -25.26 7.75
C GLU A 42 8.92 -25.74 7.00
N ARG A 43 8.81 -25.97 5.69
CA ARG A 43 9.96 -26.28 4.83
C ARG A 43 11.02 -25.18 4.86
N ILE A 44 10.63 -23.92 4.78
CA ILE A 44 11.57 -22.78 4.84
C ILE A 44 12.24 -22.72 6.21
N GLN A 45 11.50 -22.94 7.28
CA GLN A 45 11.99 -22.90 8.66
C GLN A 45 12.90 -24.07 9.01
N SER A 46 12.87 -25.16 8.25
CA SER A 46 13.82 -26.27 8.40
C SER A 46 15.24 -25.96 7.87
N HIS A 47 15.40 -24.85 7.11
CA HIS A 47 16.71 -24.42 6.62
C HIS A 47 17.49 -23.69 7.73
N ASP A 48 18.80 -23.85 7.71
CA ASP A 48 19.69 -23.15 8.64
C ASP A 48 19.55 -21.63 8.50
N VAL A 49 19.28 -21.00 9.63
CA VAL A 49 19.24 -19.53 9.75
C VAL A 49 20.53 -19.07 10.40
N ARG A 50 21.30 -18.29 9.66
CA ARG A 50 22.57 -17.73 10.16
C ARG A 50 22.31 -16.66 11.23
N ALA A 51 22.98 -16.81 12.38
CA ALA A 51 22.97 -15.80 13.43
C ALA A 51 24.35 -15.08 13.46
N PRO A 52 24.38 -13.74 13.57
CA PRO A 52 23.25 -12.82 13.58
C PRO A 52 22.63 -12.66 12.19
N TYR A 53 21.31 -12.69 12.09
CA TYR A 53 20.60 -12.52 10.82
C TYR A 53 20.58 -11.04 10.37
N PRO A 54 20.40 -10.74 9.05
CA PRO A 54 20.67 -9.44 8.45
C PRO A 54 20.01 -8.25 9.15
N ILE A 55 18.75 -8.37 9.58
CA ILE A 55 18.00 -7.25 10.16
C ILE A 55 18.50 -6.81 11.55
N VAL A 56 19.22 -7.68 12.28
CA VAL A 56 19.79 -7.38 13.60
C VAL A 56 21.30 -7.16 13.58
N SER A 57 21.95 -7.58 12.49
CA SER A 57 23.40 -7.47 12.37
C SER A 57 23.86 -6.01 12.27
N ARG A 58 24.88 -5.67 13.05
CA ARG A 58 25.52 -4.35 13.03
C ARG A 58 26.85 -4.35 12.30
N THR A 59 27.32 -5.51 11.88
CA THR A 59 28.61 -5.68 11.19
C THR A 59 28.44 -5.76 9.69
N LYS A 60 29.48 -5.44 8.93
CA LYS A 60 29.49 -5.62 7.46
C LYS A 60 29.33 -7.11 7.12
N PRO A 61 28.63 -7.46 6.02
CA PRO A 61 28.02 -6.54 5.04
C PRO A 61 26.62 -6.00 5.43
N TRP A 62 26.06 -6.41 6.59
CA TRP A 62 24.66 -6.18 6.95
C TRP A 62 24.40 -4.87 7.71
N SER A 63 25.46 -4.11 8.02
CA SER A 63 25.29 -2.82 8.72
C SER A 63 24.43 -1.88 7.88
N GLY A 64 23.32 -1.41 8.45
CA GLY A 64 22.39 -0.52 7.77
C GLY A 64 21.24 -1.21 7.03
N VAL A 65 21.24 -2.54 6.87
CA VAL A 65 20.18 -3.29 6.19
C VAL A 65 18.81 -2.99 6.77
N ARG A 66 18.69 -2.92 8.10
CA ARG A 66 17.40 -2.57 8.75
C ARG A 66 16.84 -1.24 8.26
N LYS A 67 17.69 -0.19 8.18
CA LYS A 67 17.27 1.14 7.70
C LYS A 67 16.90 1.12 6.22
N SER A 68 17.69 0.43 5.41
CA SER A 68 17.44 0.31 3.97
C SER A 68 16.17 -0.48 3.68
N ALA A 69 15.93 -1.58 4.40
CA ALA A 69 14.72 -2.37 4.29
C ALA A 69 13.47 -1.58 4.68
N ALA A 70 13.52 -0.82 5.78
CA ALA A 70 12.41 0.05 6.18
C ALA A 70 12.07 1.09 5.11
N ARG A 71 13.10 1.71 4.49
CA ARG A 71 12.92 2.65 3.38
C ARG A 71 12.34 2.00 2.13
N LEU A 72 12.81 0.78 1.81
CA LEU A 72 12.29 0.03 0.67
C LEU A 72 10.80 -0.28 0.86
N ILE A 73 10.40 -0.77 2.03
CA ILE A 73 9.00 -1.05 2.35
C ILE A 73 8.14 0.22 2.25
N ALA A 74 8.61 1.33 2.83
CA ALA A 74 7.88 2.60 2.77
C ALA A 74 7.70 3.08 1.32
N LYS A 75 8.77 3.02 0.51
CA LYS A 75 8.70 3.41 -0.90
C LYS A 75 7.81 2.47 -1.72
N LEU A 76 7.91 1.19 -1.50
CA LEU A 76 7.11 0.18 -2.21
C LEU A 76 5.62 0.44 -2.03
N TRP A 77 5.17 0.70 -0.80
CA TRP A 77 3.75 0.97 -0.54
C TRP A 77 3.31 2.35 -1.04
N ALA A 78 4.21 3.33 -1.08
CA ALA A 78 3.93 4.62 -1.73
C ALA A 78 3.75 4.45 -3.25
N ASP A 79 4.67 3.75 -3.90
CA ASP A 79 4.61 3.50 -5.35
C ASP A 79 3.38 2.63 -5.72
N ALA A 80 3.03 1.64 -4.87
CA ALA A 80 1.84 0.81 -5.04
C ALA A 80 0.54 1.61 -4.91
N SER A 81 0.51 2.60 -4.02
CA SER A 81 -0.62 3.54 -3.86
C SER A 81 -0.77 4.44 -5.08
N GLU A 82 0.33 5.03 -5.58
CA GLU A 82 0.31 5.87 -6.79
C GLU A 82 -0.11 5.08 -8.05
N ALA A 83 0.29 3.82 -8.14
CA ALA A 83 -0.04 2.95 -9.27
C ALA A 83 -1.43 2.28 -9.15
N GLU A 84 -2.21 2.61 -8.12
CA GLU A 84 -3.53 2.03 -7.82
C GLU A 84 -3.51 0.49 -7.63
N VAL A 85 -2.33 -0.10 -7.40
CA VAL A 85 -2.15 -1.55 -7.22
C VAL A 85 -2.68 -2.02 -5.86
N LEU A 86 -2.86 -1.12 -4.89
CA LEU A 86 -3.45 -1.45 -3.59
C LEU A 86 -4.94 -1.84 -3.66
N ALA A 87 -5.61 -1.58 -4.78
CA ALA A 87 -6.97 -2.04 -5.03
C ALA A 87 -7.02 -3.54 -5.45
N ASP A 88 -5.86 -4.17 -5.67
CA ASP A 88 -5.74 -5.59 -5.93
C ASP A 88 -5.69 -6.34 -4.60
N ASP A 89 -6.76 -7.04 -4.25
CA ASP A 89 -6.90 -7.78 -3.00
C ASP A 89 -5.81 -8.86 -2.86
N ASP A 90 -5.40 -9.50 -3.96
CA ASP A 90 -4.39 -10.56 -3.96
C ASP A 90 -3.04 -10.09 -3.40
N LEU A 91 -2.63 -8.84 -3.66
CA LEU A 91 -1.35 -8.31 -3.18
C LEU A 91 -1.32 -8.21 -1.65
N LEU A 92 -2.30 -7.53 -1.07
CA LEU A 92 -2.35 -7.29 0.38
C LEU A 92 -2.64 -8.56 1.16
N ASP A 93 -3.56 -9.39 0.68
CA ASP A 93 -3.95 -10.64 1.34
C ASP A 93 -2.78 -11.64 1.36
N THR A 94 -2.10 -11.82 0.23
CA THR A 94 -0.92 -12.68 0.16
C THR A 94 0.19 -12.15 1.05
N TRP A 95 0.50 -10.86 0.97
CA TRP A 95 1.51 -10.23 1.81
C TRP A 95 1.24 -10.39 3.30
N GLN A 96 0.02 -10.02 3.74
CA GLN A 96 -0.41 -10.14 5.13
C GLN A 96 -0.34 -11.60 5.60
N SER A 97 -0.85 -12.52 4.80
CA SER A 97 -0.87 -13.94 5.12
C SER A 97 0.53 -14.50 5.39
N TRP A 98 1.51 -14.15 4.55
CA TRP A 98 2.90 -14.54 4.74
C TRP A 98 3.52 -13.93 6.00
N LEU A 99 3.30 -12.64 6.26
CA LEU A 99 3.84 -11.99 7.45
C LEU A 99 3.24 -12.55 8.74
N VAL A 100 1.93 -12.78 8.77
CA VAL A 100 1.26 -13.37 9.93
C VAL A 100 1.79 -14.77 10.23
N GLY A 101 1.85 -15.63 9.21
CA GLY A 101 2.37 -16.97 9.40
C GLY A 101 3.82 -17.02 9.89
N LEU A 102 4.71 -16.20 9.30
CA LEU A 102 6.09 -16.11 9.76
C LEU A 102 6.22 -15.47 11.17
N SER A 103 5.29 -14.60 11.56
CA SER A 103 5.32 -13.92 12.87
C SER A 103 5.00 -14.83 14.05
N VAL A 104 4.34 -15.97 13.81
CA VAL A 104 4.05 -16.98 14.84
C VAL A 104 5.10 -18.09 14.89
N SER A 105 6.14 -18.02 14.07
CA SER A 105 7.23 -18.99 14.01
C SER A 105 7.90 -19.21 15.37
N SER A 106 8.27 -20.47 15.69
CA SER A 106 9.11 -20.79 16.83
C SER A 106 10.54 -20.22 16.69
N ILE A 107 11.01 -20.04 15.45
CA ILE A 107 12.35 -19.53 15.14
C ILE A 107 12.35 -18.01 15.25
N ARG A 108 13.16 -17.48 16.17
CA ARG A 108 13.25 -16.05 16.47
C ARG A 108 13.51 -15.18 15.25
N ALA A 109 14.36 -15.61 14.32
CA ALA A 109 14.70 -14.82 13.15
C ALA A 109 13.49 -14.55 12.26
N PHE A 110 12.65 -15.55 12.00
CA PHE A 110 11.42 -15.37 11.24
C PHE A 110 10.41 -14.53 12.03
N ARG A 111 10.11 -14.91 13.26
CA ARG A 111 9.16 -14.19 14.11
C ARG A 111 9.50 -12.72 14.25
N HIS A 112 10.73 -12.38 14.61
CA HIS A 112 11.16 -11.00 14.78
C HIS A 112 11.15 -10.21 13.48
N THR A 113 11.70 -10.79 12.39
CA THR A 113 11.76 -10.09 11.10
C THR A 113 10.37 -9.81 10.54
N ALA A 114 9.49 -10.81 10.53
CA ALA A 114 8.12 -10.67 10.04
C ALA A 114 7.34 -9.62 10.86
N SER A 115 7.45 -9.64 12.19
CA SER A 115 6.81 -8.63 13.04
C SER A 115 7.32 -7.23 12.74
N VAL A 116 8.62 -7.05 12.56
CA VAL A 116 9.22 -5.73 12.24
C VAL A 116 8.77 -5.26 10.86
N VAL A 117 8.77 -6.13 9.84
CA VAL A 117 8.30 -5.80 8.49
C VAL A 117 6.81 -5.48 8.48
N ALA A 118 6.00 -6.23 9.24
CA ALA A 118 4.57 -5.93 9.40
C ALA A 118 4.34 -4.53 9.98
N LEU A 119 5.09 -4.15 11.02
CA LEU A 119 5.01 -2.80 11.61
C LEU A 119 5.44 -1.71 10.62
N TRP A 120 6.45 -1.95 9.79
CA TRP A 120 6.83 -1.00 8.73
C TRP A 120 5.74 -0.89 7.66
N THR A 121 5.13 -2.01 7.27
CA THR A 121 4.00 -2.04 6.34
C THR A 121 2.82 -1.23 6.88
N ILE A 122 2.41 -1.47 8.13
CA ILE A 122 1.32 -0.73 8.77
C ILE A 122 1.63 0.77 8.79
N GLY A 123 2.84 1.17 9.20
CA GLY A 123 3.24 2.57 9.21
C GLY A 123 3.21 3.21 7.82
N ALA A 124 3.69 2.51 6.79
CA ALA A 124 3.67 2.99 5.41
C ALA A 124 2.25 3.14 4.87
N LEU A 125 1.39 2.12 5.05
CA LEU A 125 0.00 2.16 4.60
C LEU A 125 -0.81 3.24 5.35
N SER A 126 -0.56 3.44 6.65
CA SER A 126 -1.19 4.51 7.41
C SER A 126 -0.83 5.90 6.87
N ALA A 127 0.44 6.10 6.48
CA ALA A 127 0.88 7.35 5.86
C ALA A 127 0.21 7.58 4.49
N GLN A 128 0.05 6.52 3.68
CA GLN A 128 -0.66 6.63 2.40
C GLN A 128 -2.16 6.93 2.60
N LEU A 129 -2.79 6.30 3.57
CA LEU A 129 -4.20 6.56 3.90
C LEU A 129 -4.42 8.04 4.28
N GLU A 130 -3.52 8.62 5.05
CA GLU A 130 -3.60 10.04 5.42
C GLU A 130 -3.50 10.95 4.19
N GLN A 131 -2.57 10.68 3.27
CA GLN A 131 -2.44 11.45 2.01
C GLN A 131 -3.68 11.34 1.13
N VAL A 132 -4.24 10.14 0.99
CA VAL A 132 -5.48 9.92 0.22
C VAL A 132 -6.64 10.68 0.86
N ARG A 133 -6.75 10.66 2.18
CA ARG A 133 -7.79 11.38 2.93
C ARG A 133 -7.69 12.90 2.74
N GLU A 134 -6.49 13.46 2.86
CA GLU A 134 -6.25 14.88 2.60
C GLU A 134 -6.63 15.28 1.17
N SER A 135 -6.24 14.46 0.19
CA SER A 135 -6.56 14.68 -1.23
C SER A 135 -8.07 14.63 -1.48
N TYR A 136 -8.75 13.68 -0.86
CA TYR A 136 -10.21 13.56 -0.91
C TYR A 136 -10.90 14.79 -0.32
N ASP A 137 -10.48 15.25 0.84
CA ASP A 137 -11.05 16.44 1.49
C ASP A 137 -10.87 17.71 0.63
N VAL A 138 -9.74 17.85 -0.04
CA VAL A 138 -9.50 18.94 -0.99
C VAL A 138 -10.44 18.82 -2.20
N ALA A 139 -10.57 17.65 -2.79
CA ALA A 139 -11.46 17.42 -3.92
C ALA A 139 -12.93 17.68 -3.58
N VAL A 140 -13.41 17.28 -2.39
CA VAL A 140 -14.76 17.57 -1.91
C VAL A 140 -14.99 19.07 -1.78
N LYS A 141 -14.05 19.80 -1.15
CA LYS A 141 -14.13 21.27 -1.01
C LYS A 141 -14.18 21.98 -2.37
N GLN A 142 -13.37 21.53 -3.33
CA GLN A 142 -13.37 22.08 -4.69
C GLN A 142 -14.70 21.85 -5.40
N ARG A 143 -15.21 20.62 -5.37
CA ARG A 143 -16.52 20.27 -5.94
C ARG A 143 -17.65 21.13 -5.36
N ASP A 144 -17.66 21.30 -4.03
CA ASP A 144 -18.70 22.07 -3.35
C ASP A 144 -18.60 23.58 -3.67
N ALA A 145 -17.39 24.10 -3.85
CA ALA A 145 -17.15 25.47 -4.31
C ALA A 145 -17.63 25.68 -5.75
N GLU A 146 -17.38 24.72 -6.64
CA GLU A 146 -17.86 24.76 -8.04
C GLU A 146 -19.39 24.67 -8.10
N ALA A 147 -20.01 23.80 -7.32
CA ALA A 147 -21.47 23.69 -7.23
C ALA A 147 -22.12 25.01 -6.78
N ARG A 148 -21.52 25.69 -5.79
CA ARG A 148 -22.00 27.03 -5.35
C ARG A 148 -21.86 28.09 -6.42
N ARG A 149 -20.74 28.11 -7.18
CA ARG A 149 -20.53 29.03 -8.31
C ARG A 149 -21.56 28.81 -9.41
N THR A 150 -21.82 27.56 -9.77
CA THR A 150 -22.80 27.20 -10.80
C THR A 150 -24.21 27.59 -10.38
N SER A 151 -24.59 27.37 -9.11
CA SER A 151 -25.87 27.76 -8.55
C SER A 151 -26.04 29.29 -8.55
N SER A 152 -25.00 30.01 -8.13
CA SER A 152 -25.01 31.51 -8.11
C SER A 152 -25.13 32.09 -9.52
N SER A 153 -24.39 31.54 -10.49
CA SER A 153 -24.47 31.92 -11.90
C SER A 153 -25.87 31.66 -12.50
N SER A 154 -26.48 30.54 -12.17
CA SER A 154 -27.82 30.15 -12.60
C SER A 154 -28.87 31.12 -12.05
N ILE A 155 -28.78 31.50 -10.77
CA ILE A 155 -29.67 32.47 -10.13
C ILE A 155 -29.52 33.86 -10.78
N SER A 156 -28.28 34.32 -10.98
CA SER A 156 -27.99 35.60 -11.62
C SER A 156 -28.55 35.66 -13.05
N ASN A 157 -28.42 34.60 -13.83
CA ASN A 157 -28.95 34.51 -15.18
C ASN A 157 -30.49 34.48 -15.19
N ARG A 158 -31.15 33.81 -14.27
CA ARG A 158 -32.61 33.85 -14.11
C ARG A 158 -33.11 35.25 -13.76
N THR A 159 -32.43 35.94 -12.86
CA THR A 159 -32.82 37.34 -12.47
C THR A 159 -32.65 38.28 -13.64
N ARG A 160 -31.56 38.11 -14.45
CA ARG A 160 -31.34 38.95 -15.66
C ARG A 160 -32.41 38.67 -16.72
N LEU A 161 -32.79 37.41 -16.95
CA LEU A 161 -33.83 37.00 -17.90
C LEU A 161 -35.20 37.55 -17.47
N ALA A 162 -35.55 37.48 -16.19
CA ALA A 162 -36.79 38.01 -15.67
C ALA A 162 -36.86 39.55 -15.82
N HIS A 163 -35.75 40.24 -15.57
CA HIS A 163 -35.64 41.67 -15.74
C HIS A 163 -35.75 42.11 -17.20
N THR A 164 -35.14 41.35 -18.13
CA THR A 164 -35.26 41.63 -19.58
C THR A 164 -36.67 41.36 -20.10
N ALA A 165 -37.34 40.29 -19.64
CA ALA A 165 -38.73 40.00 -19.98
C ALA A 165 -39.69 41.12 -19.53
N HIS A 166 -39.53 41.58 -18.30
CA HIS A 166 -40.38 42.68 -17.78
C HIS A 166 -40.14 44.00 -18.50
N LYS A 167 -38.90 44.28 -18.94
CA LYS A 167 -38.59 45.48 -19.71
C LYS A 167 -39.14 45.41 -21.15
N MET A 168 -39.24 44.25 -21.75
CA MET A 168 -39.88 44.07 -23.06
C MET A 168 -41.40 44.28 -22.96
N GLU A 169 -42.06 43.77 -21.90
CA GLU A 169 -43.47 43.95 -21.65
C GLU A 169 -43.87 45.43 -21.47
N GLN A 170 -42.97 46.25 -20.88
CA GLN A 170 -43.16 47.68 -20.71
C GLN A 170 -42.99 48.51 -22.00
N LEU A 171 -42.35 47.95 -23.04
CA LEU A 171 -42.12 48.61 -24.34
C LEU A 171 -43.23 48.32 -25.36
N ASP A 172 -44.05 47.28 -25.11
CA ASP A 172 -45.16 46.88 -25.96
C ASP A 172 -46.51 47.53 -25.51
N THR A 173 -46.50 48.39 -24.53
CA THR A 173 -47.65 49.16 -24.04
C THR A 173 -47.52 50.63 -24.39
#